data_e2bc7c66845479b9f908a182ee8a4489
#
_entry.id   e2bc7c66845479b9f908a182ee8a4489
#
_cell.length_a   1.000
_cell.length_b   1.000
_cell.length_c   1.000
_cell.angle_alpha   90.00
_cell.angle_beta   90.00
_cell.angle_gamma   90.00
#
_symmetry.space_group_name_H-M   'P 1'
#
loop_
_entity.id
_entity.type
_entity.pdbx_description
1 polymer ?
#
loop_
_entity_poly.entity_id
_entity_poly.type
_entity_poly.pdbx_seq_one_letter_code
_entity_poly.pdbx_strand_id
1 'polypeptide(L)'
;EKSESIPSTPTQLEFAKMLVKELEEIGMEDVYVNENCFVNATLKSNVDKDVKTVGFIAHMDTADFNAVNVNPQIVENYDGKDIVLNKEQNIVLSTDEFPNLKEYVGKTVITTDGTTLLGADDKAGVVEIIEAMKYLINHPEIKHGTVKVAFGPDEEIGRGADNFNVDEFGADFAYT
;
A
#
# COMPACT_ATOMS: atom_id res chain seq x y z
N GLU A 1 7.98 16.83 -7.35
CA GLU A 1 7.75 17.82 -8.42
C GLU A 1 6.38 18.45 -8.30
N LYS A 2 6.25 19.69 -8.81
CA LYS A 2 4.97 20.40 -8.81
C LYS A 2 4.18 19.96 -10.04
N SER A 3 3.24 19.04 -9.86
CA SER A 3 2.23 18.75 -10.88
C SER A 3 0.96 19.57 -10.64
N GLU A 4 0.32 20.04 -11.70
CA GLU A 4 -0.98 20.71 -11.63
C GLU A 4 -2.15 19.72 -11.80
N SER A 5 -1.87 18.50 -12.31
CA SER A 5 -2.86 17.44 -12.49
C SER A 5 -2.95 16.52 -11.27
N ILE A 6 -4.11 15.88 -11.09
CA ILE A 6 -4.35 14.79 -10.15
C ILE A 6 -5.02 13.65 -10.94
N PRO A 7 -4.41 12.46 -10.94
CA PRO A 7 -3.09 12.15 -10.40
C PRO A 7 -1.95 12.86 -11.17
N SER A 8 -0.81 13.03 -10.50
CA SER A 8 0.36 13.70 -11.09
C SER A 8 0.98 12.92 -12.24
N THR A 9 0.76 11.61 -12.30
CA THR A 9 1.19 10.72 -13.39
C THR A 9 0.06 9.81 -13.85
N PRO A 10 -0.09 9.55 -15.16
CA PRO A 10 -1.16 8.70 -15.67
C PRO A 10 -1.05 7.23 -15.24
N THR A 11 0.14 6.75 -14.89
CA THR A 11 0.38 5.38 -14.43
C THR A 11 -0.33 5.07 -13.12
N GLN A 12 -0.56 6.06 -12.27
CA GLN A 12 -1.37 5.89 -11.05
C GLN A 12 -2.81 5.49 -11.37
N LEU A 13 -3.41 6.08 -12.41
CA LEU A 13 -4.77 5.70 -12.83
C LEU A 13 -4.81 4.27 -13.40
N GLU A 14 -3.75 3.84 -14.08
CA GLU A 14 -3.65 2.46 -14.57
C GLU A 14 -3.58 1.48 -13.39
N PHE A 15 -2.78 1.80 -12.38
CA PHE A 15 -2.68 0.99 -11.17
C PHE A 15 -4.00 1.00 -10.37
N ALA A 16 -4.66 2.17 -10.25
CA ALA A 16 -5.98 2.27 -9.64
C ALA A 16 -7.01 1.32 -10.28
N LYS A 17 -7.02 1.23 -11.61
CA LYS A 17 -7.91 0.30 -12.33
C LYS A 17 -7.57 -1.18 -12.08
N MET A 18 -6.32 -1.51 -11.87
CA MET A 18 -5.92 -2.87 -11.47
C MET A 18 -6.45 -3.19 -10.07
N LEU A 19 -6.31 -2.25 -9.12
CA LEU A 19 -6.82 -2.40 -7.77
C LEU A 19 -8.35 -2.54 -7.72
N VAL A 20 -9.07 -1.77 -8.52
CA VAL A 20 -10.54 -1.92 -8.66
C VAL A 20 -10.87 -3.36 -9.04
N LYS A 21 -10.22 -3.89 -10.08
CA LYS A 21 -10.46 -5.26 -10.53
C LYS A 21 -10.13 -6.29 -9.44
N GLU A 22 -9.03 -6.13 -8.74
CA GLU A 22 -8.64 -7.03 -7.66
C GLU A 22 -9.63 -7.01 -6.49
N LEU A 23 -10.09 -5.81 -6.08
CA LEU A 23 -11.09 -5.66 -5.03
C LEU A 23 -12.44 -6.28 -5.41
N GLU A 24 -12.87 -6.13 -6.66
CA GLU A 24 -14.06 -6.80 -7.19
C GLU A 24 -13.90 -8.33 -7.18
N GLU A 25 -12.74 -8.85 -7.61
CA GLU A 25 -12.43 -10.28 -7.67
C GLU A 25 -12.42 -10.95 -6.29
N ILE A 26 -11.99 -10.26 -5.25
CA ILE A 26 -12.04 -10.79 -3.87
C ILE A 26 -13.43 -10.67 -3.23
N GLY A 27 -14.37 -9.95 -3.85
CA GLY A 27 -15.76 -9.84 -3.41
C GLY A 27 -16.08 -8.60 -2.57
N MET A 28 -15.30 -7.54 -2.67
CA MET A 28 -15.67 -6.24 -2.11
C MET A 28 -16.86 -5.64 -2.85
N GLU A 29 -17.60 -4.77 -2.18
CA GLU A 29 -18.77 -4.10 -2.75
C GLU A 29 -18.49 -2.60 -2.95
N ASP A 30 -19.33 -1.94 -3.76
CA ASP A 30 -19.22 -0.50 -4.06
C ASP A 30 -17.80 -0.12 -4.50
N VAL A 31 -17.18 -0.94 -5.36
CA VAL A 31 -15.81 -0.74 -5.82
C VAL A 31 -15.80 0.23 -7.00
N TYR A 32 -15.04 1.31 -6.89
CA TYR A 32 -14.88 2.28 -7.98
C TYR A 32 -13.59 3.08 -7.82
N VAL A 33 -13.17 3.70 -8.91
CA VAL A 33 -12.19 4.79 -8.89
C VAL A 33 -12.90 6.10 -9.22
N ASN A 34 -12.70 7.11 -8.40
CA ASN A 34 -13.33 8.42 -8.60
C ASN A 34 -12.52 9.32 -9.57
N GLU A 35 -13.04 10.50 -9.85
CA GLU A 35 -12.43 11.47 -10.76
C GLU A 35 -11.05 11.98 -10.30
N ASN A 36 -10.78 11.92 -9.00
CA ASN A 36 -9.50 12.29 -8.38
C ASN A 36 -8.55 11.10 -8.20
N CYS A 37 -8.82 9.97 -8.88
CA CYS A 37 -8.01 8.75 -8.82
C CYS A 37 -7.95 8.03 -7.47
N PHE A 38 -8.92 8.26 -6.57
CA PHE A 38 -9.07 7.45 -5.37
C PHE A 38 -9.86 6.18 -5.70
N VAL A 39 -9.29 5.03 -5.40
CA VAL A 39 -10.00 3.75 -5.38
C VAL A 39 -10.75 3.65 -4.07
N ASN A 40 -12.01 3.29 -4.13
CA ASN A 40 -12.86 3.10 -2.96
C ASN A 40 -13.51 1.71 -3.01
N ALA A 41 -13.68 1.09 -1.85
CA ALA A 41 -14.39 -0.17 -1.71
C ALA A 41 -15.02 -0.31 -0.33
N THR A 42 -16.02 -1.19 -0.24
CA THR A 42 -16.76 -1.45 1.00
C THR A 42 -16.81 -2.95 1.28
N LEU A 43 -16.45 -3.34 2.50
CA LEU A 43 -16.82 -4.61 3.07
C LEU A 43 -17.98 -4.38 4.05
N LYS A 44 -19.18 -4.86 3.68
CA LYS A 44 -20.38 -4.68 4.50
C LYS A 44 -20.28 -5.41 5.83
N SER A 45 -20.90 -4.82 6.86
CA SER A 45 -21.05 -5.43 8.17
C SER A 45 -21.70 -6.81 8.10
N ASN A 46 -21.21 -7.75 8.88
CA ASN A 46 -21.81 -9.05 9.08
C ASN A 46 -22.45 -9.21 10.48
N VAL A 47 -22.75 -8.10 11.16
CA VAL A 47 -23.46 -8.06 12.44
C VAL A 47 -24.72 -7.18 12.35
N ASP A 48 -25.77 -7.60 13.07
CA ASP A 48 -27.04 -6.86 13.17
C ASP A 48 -27.00 -5.79 14.28
N LYS A 49 -25.87 -5.13 14.45
CA LYS A 49 -25.67 -4.09 15.45
C LYS A 49 -25.20 -2.82 14.79
N ASP A 50 -25.64 -1.69 15.32
CA ASP A 50 -25.05 -0.41 15.00
C ASP A 50 -23.66 -0.32 15.62
N VAL A 51 -22.65 -0.42 14.79
CA VAL A 51 -21.23 -0.36 15.16
C VAL A 51 -20.50 0.61 14.22
N LYS A 52 -19.44 1.19 14.73
CA LYS A 52 -18.63 2.14 14.00
C LYS A 52 -18.11 1.56 12.68
N THR A 53 -18.14 2.39 11.64
CA THR A 53 -17.47 2.12 10.37
C THR A 53 -16.01 2.51 10.48
N VAL A 54 -15.11 1.57 10.20
CA VAL A 54 -13.68 1.81 10.17
C VAL A 54 -13.19 1.93 8.73
N GLY A 55 -12.28 2.88 8.49
CA GLY A 55 -11.57 3.03 7.22
C GLY A 55 -10.13 2.57 7.30
N PHE A 56 -9.61 2.05 6.19
CA PHE A 56 -8.19 1.82 5.97
C PHE A 56 -7.77 2.50 4.67
N ILE A 57 -6.68 3.23 4.72
CA ILE A 57 -6.20 4.05 3.61
C ILE A 57 -4.73 3.76 3.40
N ALA A 58 -4.32 3.62 2.14
CA ALA A 58 -2.92 3.52 1.73
C ALA A 58 -2.71 4.32 0.44
N HIS A 59 -1.46 4.69 0.14
CA HIS A 59 -1.19 5.40 -1.11
C HIS A 59 -0.63 4.49 -2.20
N MET A 60 -0.91 4.85 -3.44
CA MET A 60 -0.56 4.06 -4.63
C MET A 60 0.77 4.45 -5.26
N ASP A 61 1.13 5.72 -5.12
CA ASP A 61 2.35 6.26 -5.70
C ASP A 61 3.60 5.85 -4.92
N THR A 62 4.74 6.10 -5.51
CA THR A 62 6.05 5.94 -4.91
C THR A 62 6.85 7.21 -5.06
N ALA A 63 7.82 7.42 -4.18
CA ALA A 63 8.76 8.53 -4.26
C ALA A 63 9.42 8.63 -5.66
N ASP A 64 9.78 9.85 -6.06
CA ASP A 64 10.32 10.17 -7.40
C ASP A 64 11.76 9.63 -7.60
N PHE A 65 11.87 8.32 -7.56
CA PHE A 65 13.09 7.57 -7.88
C PHE A 65 12.80 6.52 -8.96
N ASN A 66 13.86 5.98 -9.55
CA ASN A 66 13.71 4.91 -10.53
C ASN A 66 13.01 3.69 -9.87
N ALA A 67 11.84 3.33 -10.38
CA ALA A 67 11.05 2.18 -9.96
C ALA A 67 10.65 1.28 -11.15
N VAL A 68 11.43 1.32 -12.22
CA VAL A 68 11.19 0.51 -13.43
C VAL A 68 11.99 -0.78 -13.34
N ASN A 69 11.34 -1.91 -13.61
CA ASN A 69 11.94 -3.24 -13.53
C ASN A 69 12.52 -3.55 -12.14
N VAL A 70 11.77 -3.26 -11.10
CA VAL A 70 12.14 -3.58 -9.72
C VAL A 70 12.48 -5.07 -9.60
N ASN A 71 13.66 -5.37 -9.05
CA ASN A 71 14.15 -6.73 -8.84
C ASN A 71 14.25 -7.04 -7.34
N PRO A 72 13.18 -7.54 -6.69
CA PRO A 72 13.19 -7.85 -5.28
C PRO A 72 14.14 -9.01 -4.96
N GLN A 73 14.88 -8.88 -3.85
CA GLN A 73 15.75 -9.91 -3.32
C GLN A 73 15.32 -10.29 -1.90
N ILE A 74 15.29 -11.58 -1.60
CA ILE A 74 14.85 -12.09 -0.30
C ILE A 74 16.09 -12.55 0.47
N VAL A 75 16.31 -11.96 1.63
CA VAL A 75 17.37 -12.34 2.58
C VAL A 75 16.70 -13.04 3.76
N GLU A 76 16.68 -14.36 3.72
CA GLU A 76 16.11 -15.17 4.79
C GLU A 76 17.04 -15.22 6.00
N ASN A 77 16.47 -15.24 7.19
CA ASN A 77 17.19 -15.36 8.46
C ASN A 77 18.40 -14.40 8.54
N TYR A 78 18.12 -13.11 8.33
CA TYR A 78 19.13 -12.06 8.26
C TYR A 78 20.10 -12.11 9.45
N ASP A 79 21.40 -12.09 9.19
CA ASP A 79 22.45 -12.31 10.19
C ASP A 79 22.97 -11.02 10.87
N GLY A 80 22.42 -9.86 10.53
CA GLY A 80 22.82 -8.57 11.10
C GLY A 80 24.03 -7.91 10.47
N LYS A 81 24.54 -8.44 9.35
CA LYS A 81 25.65 -7.85 8.60
C LYS A 81 25.16 -7.03 7.40
N ASP A 82 26.12 -6.37 6.77
CA ASP A 82 25.90 -5.66 5.53
C ASP A 82 25.30 -6.60 4.45
N ILE A 83 24.31 -6.09 3.71
CA ILE A 83 23.67 -6.83 2.61
C ILE A 83 24.27 -6.34 1.29
N VAL A 84 24.93 -7.21 0.54
CA VAL A 84 25.41 -6.89 -0.80
C VAL A 84 24.23 -6.98 -1.77
N LEU A 85 23.73 -5.81 -2.20
CA LEU A 85 22.60 -5.71 -3.13
C LEU A 85 23.02 -6.00 -4.57
N ASN A 86 24.17 -5.46 -4.98
CA ASN A 86 24.69 -5.63 -6.34
C ASN A 86 26.22 -5.73 -6.32
N LYS A 87 26.73 -6.89 -6.66
CA LYS A 87 28.18 -7.14 -6.67
C LYS A 87 28.90 -6.43 -7.82
N GLU A 88 28.27 -6.35 -8.99
CA GLU A 88 28.87 -5.75 -10.19
C GLU A 88 29.03 -4.24 -10.03
N GLN A 89 28.03 -3.60 -9.42
CA GLN A 89 28.00 -2.16 -9.17
C GLN A 89 28.52 -1.78 -7.80
N ASN A 90 28.93 -2.75 -6.98
CA ASN A 90 29.42 -2.56 -5.62
C ASN A 90 28.43 -1.80 -4.73
N ILE A 91 27.13 -2.14 -4.85
CA ILE A 91 26.08 -1.54 -4.02
C ILE A 91 25.87 -2.40 -2.78
N VAL A 92 26.00 -1.78 -1.62
CA VAL A 92 25.91 -2.44 -0.31
C VAL A 92 24.96 -1.66 0.59
N LEU A 93 24.04 -2.35 1.22
CA LEU A 93 23.23 -1.79 2.30
C LEU A 93 23.99 -2.02 3.62
N SER A 94 24.64 -0.98 4.10
CA SER A 94 25.55 -1.04 5.24
C SER A 94 24.84 -0.87 6.57
N THR A 95 25.17 -1.72 7.54
CA THR A 95 24.68 -1.59 8.93
C THR A 95 25.30 -0.42 9.70
N ASP A 96 26.39 0.15 9.21
CA ASP A 96 26.98 1.36 9.79
C ASP A 96 26.21 2.62 9.33
N GLU A 97 25.73 2.61 8.09
CA GLU A 97 24.91 3.67 7.53
C GLU A 97 23.44 3.56 7.98
N PHE A 98 22.93 2.34 8.07
CA PHE A 98 21.55 2.02 8.47
C PHE A 98 21.55 1.09 9.71
N PRO A 99 21.86 1.58 10.90
CA PRO A 99 22.04 0.75 12.09
C PRO A 99 20.75 0.04 12.56
N ASN A 100 19.58 0.53 12.19
CA ASN A 100 18.28 -0.08 12.44
C ASN A 100 18.13 -1.46 11.77
N LEU A 101 18.91 -1.78 10.74
CA LEU A 101 18.94 -3.11 10.15
C LEU A 101 19.22 -4.22 11.19
N LYS A 102 19.99 -3.91 12.22
CA LYS A 102 20.32 -4.87 13.29
C LYS A 102 19.12 -5.33 14.11
N GLU A 103 18.01 -4.60 14.06
CA GLU A 103 16.74 -4.97 14.71
C GLU A 103 16.03 -6.13 13.99
N TYR A 104 16.41 -6.39 12.74
CA TYR A 104 15.81 -7.42 11.89
C TYR A 104 16.56 -8.75 11.88
N VAL A 105 17.55 -8.93 12.77
CA VAL A 105 18.29 -10.21 12.89
C VAL A 105 17.32 -11.37 13.12
N GLY A 106 17.49 -12.43 12.34
CA GLY A 106 16.62 -13.61 12.35
C GLY A 106 15.29 -13.45 11.62
N LYS A 107 15.04 -12.27 11.02
CA LYS A 107 13.87 -12.03 10.17
C LYS A 107 14.20 -12.22 8.70
N THR A 108 13.17 -12.37 7.88
CA THR A 108 13.31 -12.25 6.42
C THR A 108 13.24 -10.78 6.05
N VAL A 109 14.25 -10.32 5.32
CA VAL A 109 14.34 -8.94 4.80
C VAL A 109 14.18 -8.98 3.29
N ILE A 110 13.38 -8.06 2.74
CA ILE A 110 13.22 -7.91 1.29
C ILE A 110 13.90 -6.61 0.88
N THR A 111 14.78 -6.69 -0.10
CA THR A 111 15.51 -5.56 -0.68
C THR A 111 15.33 -5.53 -2.19
N THR A 112 15.86 -4.50 -2.85
CA THR A 112 16.12 -4.54 -4.30
C THR A 112 17.59 -4.92 -4.56
N ASP A 113 17.99 -4.92 -5.84
CA ASP A 113 19.37 -4.98 -6.25
C ASP A 113 20.11 -3.64 -6.15
N GLY A 114 19.50 -2.63 -5.55
CA GLY A 114 20.05 -1.29 -5.37
C GLY A 114 20.03 -0.39 -6.61
N THR A 115 19.50 -0.86 -7.74
CA THR A 115 19.38 -0.05 -8.97
C THR A 115 18.03 0.68 -9.06
N THR A 116 17.07 0.27 -8.24
CA THR A 116 15.73 0.84 -8.18
C THR A 116 15.27 1.04 -6.74
N LEU A 117 14.23 1.84 -6.56
CA LEU A 117 13.40 1.85 -5.37
C LEU A 117 12.73 0.47 -5.21
N LEU A 118 12.48 0.03 -3.96
CA LEU A 118 11.66 -1.16 -3.71
C LEU A 118 10.16 -0.88 -3.92
N GLY A 119 9.71 0.30 -3.50
CA GLY A 119 8.32 0.71 -3.58
C GLY A 119 7.42 0.05 -2.54
N ALA A 120 7.99 -0.42 -1.41
CA ALA A 120 7.22 -0.96 -0.30
C ALA A 120 6.35 0.10 0.39
N ASP A 121 6.80 1.32 0.38
CA ASP A 121 6.03 2.50 0.79
C ASP A 121 5.23 3.02 -0.42
N ASP A 122 3.88 2.96 -0.48
CA ASP A 122 3.10 2.23 0.54
C ASP A 122 2.33 1.03 -0.07
N LYS A 123 2.89 0.37 -1.07
CA LYS A 123 2.28 -0.85 -1.61
C LYS A 123 2.22 -2.00 -0.60
N ALA A 124 3.03 -1.96 0.46
CA ALA A 124 2.89 -2.89 1.57
C ALA A 124 1.54 -2.69 2.26
N GLY A 125 1.17 -1.44 2.61
CA GLY A 125 -0.14 -1.13 3.18
C GLY A 125 -1.29 -1.49 2.24
N VAL A 126 -1.15 -1.24 0.94
CA VAL A 126 -2.14 -1.68 -0.06
C VAL A 126 -2.37 -3.19 0.01
N VAL A 127 -1.31 -3.98 0.00
CA VAL A 127 -1.40 -5.46 0.05
C VAL A 127 -1.93 -5.94 1.39
N GLU A 128 -1.49 -5.36 2.50
CA GLU A 128 -1.97 -5.71 3.85
C GLU A 128 -3.47 -5.48 3.98
N ILE A 129 -3.98 -4.36 3.46
CA ILE A 129 -5.41 -4.05 3.47
C ILE A 129 -6.18 -5.06 2.59
N ILE A 130 -5.74 -5.31 1.36
CA ILE A 130 -6.41 -6.25 0.45
C ILE A 130 -6.46 -7.66 1.06
N GLU A 131 -5.34 -8.16 1.58
CA GLU A 131 -5.28 -9.50 2.18
C GLU A 131 -6.12 -9.59 3.47
N ALA A 132 -6.20 -8.50 4.27
CA ALA A 132 -7.08 -8.44 5.42
C ALA A 132 -8.57 -8.53 5.00
N MET A 133 -8.98 -7.80 3.96
CA MET A 133 -10.35 -7.86 3.45
C MET A 133 -10.67 -9.24 2.90
N LYS A 134 -9.80 -9.80 2.09
CA LYS A 134 -9.91 -11.17 1.56
C LYS A 134 -10.01 -12.22 2.67
N TYR A 135 -9.24 -12.05 3.74
CA TYR A 135 -9.31 -12.92 4.90
C TYR A 135 -10.68 -12.84 5.58
N LEU A 136 -11.19 -11.63 5.85
CA LEU A 136 -12.50 -11.44 6.46
C LEU A 136 -13.65 -11.99 5.61
N ILE A 137 -13.58 -11.80 4.28
CA ILE A 137 -14.57 -12.34 3.34
C ILE A 137 -14.60 -13.89 3.38
N ASN A 138 -13.44 -14.52 3.46
CA ASN A 138 -13.31 -15.97 3.50
C ASN A 138 -13.60 -16.57 4.89
N HIS A 139 -13.71 -15.73 5.94
CA HIS A 139 -13.94 -16.13 7.32
C HIS A 139 -15.18 -15.43 7.92
N PRO A 140 -16.40 -15.73 7.43
CA PRO A 140 -17.63 -15.04 7.86
C PRO A 140 -17.99 -15.26 9.34
N GLU A 141 -17.34 -16.19 10.00
CA GLU A 141 -17.41 -16.38 11.46
C GLU A 141 -16.78 -15.22 12.24
N ILE A 142 -15.83 -14.49 11.65
CA ILE A 142 -15.24 -13.29 12.23
C ILE A 142 -16.24 -12.15 12.10
N LYS A 143 -16.72 -11.65 13.25
CA LYS A 143 -17.74 -10.59 13.28
C LYS A 143 -17.09 -9.20 13.18
N HIS A 144 -17.58 -8.40 12.23
CA HIS A 144 -17.09 -7.05 11.98
C HIS A 144 -18.22 -6.09 11.59
N GLY A 145 -18.00 -4.79 11.83
CA GLY A 145 -18.79 -3.71 11.26
C GLY A 145 -18.45 -3.47 9.80
N THR A 146 -19.00 -2.42 9.23
CA THR A 146 -18.62 -1.98 7.90
C THR A 146 -17.16 -1.53 7.89
N VAL A 147 -16.41 -1.99 6.89
CA VAL A 147 -15.04 -1.56 6.63
C VAL A 147 -14.99 -0.82 5.29
N LYS A 148 -14.42 0.36 5.29
CA LYS A 148 -14.16 1.16 4.09
C LYS A 148 -12.68 1.07 3.75
N VAL A 149 -12.38 0.96 2.47
CA VAL A 149 -11.01 0.94 1.96
C VAL A 149 -10.85 2.06 0.94
N ALA A 150 -9.74 2.79 1.03
CA ALA A 150 -9.37 3.75 -0.01
C ALA A 150 -7.88 3.63 -0.34
N PHE A 151 -7.58 3.72 -1.65
CA PHE A 151 -6.20 3.85 -2.13
C PHE A 151 -6.07 5.16 -2.90
N GLY A 152 -5.15 6.03 -2.45
CA GLY A 152 -5.02 7.40 -2.94
C GLY A 152 -3.77 7.63 -3.79
N PRO A 153 -3.80 8.65 -4.67
CA PRO A 153 -2.65 9.09 -5.43
C PRO A 153 -1.86 10.17 -4.68
N ASP A 154 -0.64 10.47 -5.15
CA ASP A 154 0.11 11.72 -4.92
C ASP A 154 0.48 12.01 -3.45
N GLU A 155 0.60 10.99 -2.61
CA GLU A 155 1.04 11.16 -1.22
C GLU A 155 2.48 11.66 -1.16
N GLU A 156 3.38 11.09 -1.95
CA GLU A 156 4.83 11.33 -1.95
C GLU A 156 5.22 12.74 -2.44
N ILE A 157 4.28 13.46 -3.02
CA ILE A 157 4.44 14.89 -3.36
C ILE A 157 3.64 15.81 -2.43
N GLY A 158 3.14 15.28 -1.30
CA GLY A 158 2.42 16.03 -0.28
C GLY A 158 1.00 16.45 -0.67
N ARG A 159 0.35 15.74 -1.61
CA ARG A 159 -0.99 16.06 -2.12
C ARG A 159 -2.01 14.95 -1.89
N GLY A 160 -1.63 13.89 -1.17
CA GLY A 160 -2.48 12.72 -0.95
C GLY A 160 -3.86 13.04 -0.34
N ALA A 161 -3.97 14.07 0.47
CA ALA A 161 -5.23 14.46 1.09
C ALA A 161 -6.03 15.54 0.33
N ASP A 162 -5.45 16.20 -0.69
CA ASP A 162 -6.00 17.42 -1.30
C ASP A 162 -7.43 17.26 -1.83
N ASN A 163 -7.73 16.11 -2.41
CA ASN A 163 -9.05 15.81 -3.00
C ASN A 163 -9.70 14.55 -2.43
N PHE A 164 -9.27 14.12 -1.24
CA PHE A 164 -9.93 13.03 -0.54
C PHE A 164 -11.27 13.51 0.03
N ASN A 165 -12.35 12.91 -0.42
CA ASN A 165 -13.68 13.24 0.03
C ASN A 165 -14.06 12.41 1.26
N VAL A 166 -13.87 12.99 2.45
CA VAL A 166 -14.13 12.32 3.74
C VAL A 166 -15.62 11.94 3.90
N ASP A 167 -16.53 12.81 3.43
CA ASP A 167 -17.96 12.55 3.53
C ASP A 167 -18.39 11.39 2.62
N GLU A 168 -17.85 11.32 1.41
CA GLU A 168 -18.09 10.22 0.46
C GLU A 168 -17.48 8.91 0.98
N PHE A 169 -16.29 8.95 1.55
CA PHE A 169 -15.64 7.79 2.15
C PHE A 169 -16.49 7.19 3.28
N GLY A 170 -17.07 8.05 4.13
CA GLY A 170 -18.12 7.68 5.06
C GLY A 170 -17.68 6.73 6.18
N ALA A 171 -16.44 6.79 6.61
CA ALA A 171 -15.95 6.09 7.81
C ALA A 171 -16.09 7.01 9.05
N ASP A 172 -16.37 6.41 10.22
CA ASP A 172 -16.38 7.15 11.50
C ASP A 172 -14.95 7.53 11.93
N PHE A 173 -13.97 6.73 11.57
CA PHE A 173 -12.53 6.95 11.73
C PHE A 173 -11.76 6.05 10.78
N ALA A 174 -10.51 6.42 10.48
CA ALA A 174 -9.65 5.65 9.59
C ALA A 174 -8.23 5.56 10.12
N TYR A 175 -7.53 4.54 9.63
CA TYR A 175 -6.09 4.36 9.77
C TYR A 175 -5.43 4.55 8.40
N THR A 176 -4.30 5.24 8.40
CA THR A 176 -3.48 5.49 7.22
C THR A 176 -2.01 5.35 7.58
#